data_f61d4539a22a8cea3b7431e772e2dd6b
#
_entry.id   f61d4539a22a8cea3b7431e772e2dd6b
#
_cell.length_a   1.000
_cell.length_b   1.000
_cell.length_c   1.000
_cell.angle_alpha   90.00
_cell.angle_beta   90.00
_cell.angle_gamma   90.00
#
_symmetry.space_group_name_H-M   'P 1'
#
loop_
_entity.id
_entity.type
_entity.pdbx_description
1 polymer ?
#
loop_
_entity_poly.entity_id
_entity_poly.type
_entity_poly.pdbx_seq_one_letter_code
_entity_poly.pdbx_strand_id
1 'polypeptide(L)'
;YILGAEGVLLAYGISYLVFTSRIISALRNHEFNFGLLRQRFKFWMLNYIIQLSNSARAQIDILLIGPLFGFALVGNYFLGLQVLGLFLILPLIIFKYTLPQDSSGSSTKQIKIITVATSIGFALLGIFVAPEVIPLVLPEYTDTVELIPLLSLAIIPRTVTTMLMSGFLGKE
;
A
#
# COMPACT_ATOMS: atom_id res chain seq x y z
N TYR A 1 -15.51 23.35 -0.93
CA TYR A 1 -14.52 23.76 -1.97
C TYR A 1 -13.88 25.15 -1.73
N ILE A 2 -13.95 25.69 -0.49
CA ILE A 2 -13.48 27.06 -0.20
C ILE A 2 -11.95 27.18 -0.17
N LEU A 3 -11.23 26.08 0.15
CA LEU A 3 -9.77 26.06 0.34
C LEU A 3 -9.01 25.12 -0.63
N GLY A 4 -9.67 24.48 -1.58
CA GLY A 4 -9.00 23.61 -2.56
C GLY A 4 -8.02 22.62 -1.96
N ALA A 5 -6.86 22.43 -2.59
CA ALA A 5 -5.78 21.53 -2.15
C ALA A 5 -5.19 21.96 -0.80
N GLU A 6 -5.12 23.26 -0.50
CA GLU A 6 -4.61 23.79 0.77
C GLU A 6 -5.50 23.37 1.95
N GLY A 7 -6.83 23.33 1.75
CA GLY A 7 -7.78 22.87 2.77
C GLY A 7 -7.60 21.40 3.13
N VAL A 8 -7.28 20.57 2.13
CA VAL A 8 -6.99 19.15 2.36
C VAL A 8 -5.72 18.99 3.19
N LEU A 9 -4.66 19.72 2.87
CA LEU A 9 -3.40 19.69 3.63
C LEU A 9 -3.59 20.18 5.07
N LEU A 10 -4.36 21.25 5.28
CA LEU A 10 -4.68 21.75 6.61
C LEU A 10 -5.51 20.73 7.42
N ALA A 11 -6.54 20.14 6.84
CA ALA A 11 -7.34 19.11 7.48
C ALA A 11 -6.49 17.90 7.88
N TYR A 12 -5.57 17.48 7.01
CA TYR A 12 -4.61 16.41 7.29
C TYR A 12 -3.70 16.77 8.46
N GLY A 13 -3.13 17.99 8.47
CA GLY A 13 -2.31 18.48 9.59
C GLY A 13 -3.06 18.53 10.91
N ILE A 14 -4.28 19.06 10.92
CA ILE A 14 -5.13 19.15 12.12
C ILE A 14 -5.48 17.75 12.67
N SER A 15 -5.75 16.78 11.80
CA SER A 15 -6.07 15.42 12.22
C SER A 15 -4.93 14.79 13.04
N TYR A 16 -3.67 15.06 12.70
CA TYR A 16 -2.51 14.61 13.48
C TYR A 16 -2.40 15.32 14.84
N LEU A 17 -2.79 16.60 14.94
CA LEU A 17 -2.72 17.36 16.20
C LEU A 17 -3.65 16.75 17.27
N VAL A 18 -4.80 16.20 16.87
CA VAL A 18 -5.72 15.53 17.80
C VAL A 18 -5.04 14.34 18.49
N PHE A 19 -4.22 13.57 17.77
CA PHE A 19 -3.48 12.45 18.34
C PHE A 19 -2.26 12.86 19.13
N THR A 20 -1.68 14.03 18.85
CA THR A 20 -0.49 14.55 19.54
C THR A 20 -0.76 14.74 21.04
N SER A 21 -1.95 15.18 21.41
CA SER A 21 -2.33 15.36 22.82
C SER A 21 -2.31 14.04 23.60
N ARG A 22 -2.75 12.94 22.98
CA ARG A 22 -2.71 11.60 23.60
C ARG A 22 -1.27 11.07 23.70
N ILE A 23 -0.44 11.33 22.69
CA ILE A 23 0.97 10.95 22.72
C ILE A 23 1.72 11.69 23.81
N ILE A 24 1.51 13.00 23.96
CA ILE A 24 2.12 13.80 25.01
C ILE A 24 1.67 13.32 26.40
N SER A 25 0.39 13.02 26.59
CA SER A 25 -0.13 12.48 27.85
C SER A 25 0.48 11.10 28.18
N ALA A 26 0.62 10.22 27.19
CA ALA A 26 1.27 8.93 27.36
C ALA A 26 2.75 9.06 27.70
N LEU A 27 3.47 9.95 27.03
CA LEU A 27 4.89 10.23 27.28
C LEU A 27 5.14 10.83 28.67
N ARG A 28 4.23 11.67 29.17
CA ARG A 28 4.34 12.31 30.48
C ARG A 28 4.21 11.32 31.63
N ASN A 29 3.50 10.23 31.43
CA ASN A 29 3.20 9.23 32.46
C ASN A 29 4.15 8.00 32.42
N HIS A 30 5.12 7.96 31.51
CA HIS A 30 6.05 6.86 31.38
C HIS A 30 7.50 7.27 31.72
N GLU A 31 8.15 6.50 32.55
CA GLU A 31 9.59 6.60 32.78
C GLU A 31 10.35 6.08 31.54
N PHE A 32 11.17 6.94 30.94
CA PHE A 32 11.99 6.57 29.79
C PHE A 32 13.17 5.71 30.22
N ASN A 33 13.13 4.42 29.91
CA ASN A 33 14.27 3.53 30.11
C ASN A 33 15.12 3.40 28.84
N PHE A 34 16.08 4.30 28.68
CA PHE A 34 17.03 4.28 27.55
C PHE A 34 17.94 3.05 27.54
N GLY A 35 18.07 2.31 28.64
CA GLY A 35 18.87 1.07 28.70
C GLY A 35 18.36 -0.01 27.77
N LEU A 36 17.03 -0.21 27.68
CA LEU A 36 16.41 -1.14 26.75
C LEU A 36 16.59 -0.72 25.29
N LEU A 37 16.55 0.59 25.03
CA LEU A 37 16.77 1.13 23.69
C LEU A 37 18.21 0.83 23.22
N ARG A 38 19.21 1.02 24.09
CA ARG A 38 20.61 0.74 23.79
C ARG A 38 20.88 -0.74 23.51
N GLN A 39 20.26 -1.64 24.27
CA GLN A 39 20.41 -3.09 24.08
C GLN A 39 19.84 -3.55 22.72
N ARG A 40 18.75 -2.91 22.26
CA ARG A 40 18.06 -3.27 21.01
C ARG A 40 18.36 -2.32 19.85
N PHE A 41 19.37 -1.46 19.99
CA PHE A 41 19.69 -0.43 18.99
C PHE A 41 19.94 -1.01 17.60
N LYS A 42 20.69 -2.12 17.51
CA LYS A 42 20.97 -2.82 16.26
C LYS A 42 19.67 -3.31 15.58
N PHE A 43 18.76 -3.86 16.35
CA PHE A 43 17.45 -4.32 15.85
C PHE A 43 16.62 -3.13 15.31
N TRP A 44 16.57 -2.03 16.06
CA TRP A 44 15.87 -0.81 15.65
C TRP A 44 16.48 -0.21 14.38
N MET A 45 17.80 -0.13 14.30
CA MET A 45 18.49 0.42 13.13
C MET A 45 18.24 -0.43 11.89
N LEU A 46 18.31 -1.77 12.01
CA LEU A 46 18.01 -2.67 10.89
C LEU A 46 16.57 -2.52 10.41
N ASN A 47 15.60 -2.47 11.33
CA ASN A 47 14.20 -2.24 10.96
C ASN A 47 14.01 -0.87 10.29
N TYR A 48 14.64 0.17 10.80
CA TYR A 48 14.58 1.50 10.20
C TYR A 48 15.14 1.51 8.77
N ILE A 49 16.29 0.89 8.53
CA ILE A 49 16.89 0.76 7.20
C ILE A 49 15.97 -0.02 6.25
N ILE A 50 15.39 -1.11 6.72
CA ILE A 50 14.43 -1.90 5.92
C ILE A 50 13.21 -1.05 5.56
N GLN A 51 12.63 -0.34 6.51
CA GLN A 51 11.47 0.53 6.27
C GLN A 51 11.81 1.69 5.33
N LEU A 52 12.97 2.32 5.52
CA LEU A 52 13.45 3.37 4.62
C LEU A 52 13.62 2.84 3.19
N SER A 53 14.22 1.65 3.03
CA SER A 53 14.41 1.00 1.73
C SER A 53 13.07 0.66 1.06
N ASN A 54 12.10 0.17 1.84
CA ASN A 54 10.77 -0.13 1.33
C ASN A 54 10.03 1.15 0.91
N SER A 55 10.12 2.22 1.70
CA SER A 55 9.52 3.51 1.37
C SER A 55 10.17 4.15 0.13
N ALA A 56 11.51 4.09 0.03
CA ALA A 56 12.22 4.56 -1.15
C ALA A 56 11.80 3.79 -2.41
N ARG A 57 11.74 2.46 -2.32
CA ARG A 57 11.28 1.60 -3.44
C ARG A 57 9.85 1.94 -3.89
N ALA A 58 8.96 2.23 -2.94
CA ALA A 58 7.55 2.51 -3.23
C ALA A 58 7.32 3.91 -3.86
N GLN A 59 8.30 4.81 -3.77
CA GLN A 59 8.16 6.20 -4.21
C GLN A 59 9.16 6.60 -5.31
N ILE A 60 10.14 5.75 -5.61
CA ILE A 60 11.23 6.10 -6.54
C ILE A 60 10.73 6.35 -7.97
N ASP A 61 9.72 5.60 -8.39
CA ASP A 61 9.05 5.77 -9.68
C ASP A 61 8.37 7.13 -9.78
N ILE A 62 7.60 7.53 -8.77
CA ILE A 62 6.93 8.83 -8.70
C ILE A 62 7.97 9.97 -8.69
N LEU A 63 9.05 9.82 -7.92
CA LEU A 63 10.13 10.80 -7.84
C LEU A 63 10.87 10.98 -9.17
N LEU A 64 10.96 9.93 -9.97
CA LEU A 64 11.62 9.98 -11.29
C LEU A 64 10.68 10.50 -12.38
N ILE A 65 9.40 10.12 -12.37
CA ILE A 65 8.43 10.50 -13.39
C ILE A 65 8.21 12.03 -13.38
N GLY A 66 8.12 12.65 -12.21
CA GLY A 66 7.83 14.09 -12.09
C GLY A 66 8.82 14.98 -12.86
N PRO A 67 10.13 14.92 -12.57
CA PRO A 67 11.12 15.72 -13.27
C PRO A 67 11.33 15.35 -14.74
N LEU A 68 11.12 14.08 -15.13
CA LEU A 68 11.40 13.60 -16.48
C LEU A 68 10.22 13.80 -17.43
N PHE A 69 8.98 13.66 -16.95
CA PHE A 69 7.78 13.60 -17.79
C PHE A 69 6.71 14.63 -17.41
N GLY A 70 6.90 15.35 -16.30
CA GLY A 70 5.97 16.38 -15.82
C GLY A 70 4.96 15.86 -14.79
N PHE A 71 4.40 16.82 -14.03
CA PHE A 71 3.53 16.51 -12.89
C PHE A 71 2.13 16.02 -13.31
N ALA A 72 1.67 16.33 -14.52
CA ALA A 72 0.41 15.80 -15.02
C ALA A 72 0.45 14.27 -15.15
N LEU A 73 1.55 13.73 -15.69
CA LEU A 73 1.74 12.29 -15.80
C LEU A 73 1.86 11.63 -14.40
N VAL A 74 2.49 12.31 -13.44
CA VAL A 74 2.55 11.82 -12.04
C VAL A 74 1.15 11.66 -11.47
N GLY A 75 0.24 12.64 -11.70
CA GLY A 75 -1.14 12.56 -11.24
C GLY A 75 -1.89 11.37 -11.81
N ASN A 76 -1.80 11.17 -13.12
CA ASN A 76 -2.41 10.05 -13.83
C ASN A 76 -1.84 8.69 -13.35
N TYR A 77 -0.52 8.58 -13.22
CA TYR A 77 0.15 7.39 -12.72
C TYR A 77 -0.26 7.07 -11.27
N PHE A 78 -0.30 8.11 -10.41
CA PHE A 78 -0.70 7.96 -9.01
C PHE A 78 -2.15 7.47 -8.88
N LEU A 79 -3.08 8.00 -9.70
CA LEU A 79 -4.45 7.49 -9.74
C LEU A 79 -4.49 6.01 -10.16
N GLY A 80 -3.72 5.62 -11.17
CA GLY A 80 -3.58 4.21 -11.57
C GLY A 80 -3.09 3.32 -10.43
N LEU A 81 -2.11 3.78 -9.65
CA LEU A 81 -1.63 3.07 -8.46
C LEU A 81 -2.69 2.97 -7.35
N GLN A 82 -3.55 3.98 -7.18
CA GLN A 82 -4.67 3.92 -6.23
C GLN A 82 -5.69 2.86 -6.64
N VAL A 83 -6.04 2.79 -7.92
CA VAL A 83 -6.94 1.75 -8.46
C VAL A 83 -6.33 0.37 -8.25
N LEU A 84 -5.04 0.19 -8.57
CA LEU A 84 -4.30 -1.04 -8.29
C LEU A 84 -4.35 -1.41 -6.80
N GLY A 85 -4.15 -0.40 -5.93
CA GLY A 85 -4.22 -0.55 -4.48
C GLY A 85 -5.56 -1.09 -4.00
N LEU A 86 -6.68 -0.60 -4.55
CA LEU A 86 -8.02 -1.10 -4.24
C LEU A 86 -8.17 -2.59 -4.55
N PHE A 87 -7.72 -3.04 -5.71
CA PHE A 87 -7.78 -4.45 -6.09
C PHE A 87 -6.87 -5.35 -5.24
N LEU A 88 -5.80 -4.79 -4.68
CA LEU A 88 -4.87 -5.52 -3.80
C LEU A 88 -5.33 -5.59 -2.34
N ILE A 89 -6.38 -4.89 -1.93
CA ILE A 89 -6.90 -4.96 -0.56
C ILE A 89 -7.30 -6.40 -0.20
N LEU A 90 -8.03 -7.10 -1.07
CA LEU A 90 -8.46 -8.47 -0.81
C LEU A 90 -7.27 -9.44 -0.64
N PRO A 91 -6.28 -9.51 -1.54
CA PRO A 91 -5.08 -10.31 -1.34
C PRO A 91 -4.35 -10.00 -0.02
N LEU A 92 -4.28 -8.73 0.39
CA LEU A 92 -3.64 -8.33 1.65
C LEU A 92 -4.41 -8.80 2.89
N ILE A 93 -5.74 -8.74 2.87
CA ILE A 93 -6.59 -9.27 3.95
C ILE A 93 -6.40 -10.78 4.08
N ILE A 94 -6.41 -11.49 2.95
CA ILE A 94 -6.23 -12.94 2.93
C ILE A 94 -4.82 -13.32 3.38
N PHE A 95 -3.80 -12.56 3.03
CA PHE A 95 -2.44 -12.75 3.54
C PHE A 95 -2.38 -12.68 5.07
N LYS A 96 -3.01 -11.65 5.66
CA LYS A 96 -3.07 -11.49 7.12
C LYS A 96 -3.82 -12.63 7.81
N TYR A 97 -4.77 -13.25 7.13
CA TYR A 97 -5.51 -14.41 7.61
C TYR A 97 -4.70 -15.70 7.46
N THR A 98 -4.03 -15.91 6.33
CA THR A 98 -3.33 -17.16 6.02
C THR A 98 -1.99 -17.29 6.75
N LEU A 99 -1.31 -16.17 7.02
CA LEU A 99 0.00 -16.19 7.67
C LEU A 99 0.00 -16.89 9.04
N PRO A 100 -0.89 -16.58 10.01
CA PRO A 100 -0.95 -17.29 11.29
C PRO A 100 -1.34 -18.76 11.13
N GLN A 101 -2.18 -19.08 10.15
CA GLN A 101 -2.61 -20.46 9.91
C GLN A 101 -1.49 -21.32 9.32
N ASP A 102 -0.73 -20.76 8.36
CA ASP A 102 0.45 -21.41 7.83
C ASP A 102 1.49 -21.69 8.94
N SER A 103 1.65 -20.75 9.88
CA SER A 103 2.54 -20.92 11.06
C SER A 103 2.05 -22.00 12.03
N SER A 104 0.76 -22.25 12.11
CA SER A 104 0.18 -23.33 12.92
C SER A 104 0.15 -24.69 12.21
N GLY A 105 0.69 -24.78 10.99
CA GLY A 105 0.71 -26.01 10.19
C GLY A 105 -0.61 -26.35 9.50
N SER A 106 -1.59 -25.43 9.50
CA SER A 106 -2.86 -25.62 8.82
C SER A 106 -2.71 -25.42 7.31
N SER A 107 -3.40 -26.23 6.50
CA SER A 107 -3.33 -26.10 5.03
C SER A 107 -4.21 -24.95 4.53
N THR A 108 -3.61 -23.88 4.06
CA THR A 108 -4.29 -22.73 3.46
C THR A 108 -4.27 -22.74 1.93
N LYS A 109 -3.84 -23.85 1.33
CA LYS A 109 -3.63 -23.98 -0.12
C LYS A 109 -4.86 -23.59 -0.96
N GLN A 110 -6.06 -24.03 -0.56
CA GLN A 110 -7.29 -23.73 -1.29
C GLN A 110 -7.60 -22.22 -1.30
N ILE A 111 -7.46 -21.57 -0.15
CA ILE A 111 -7.71 -20.13 -0.01
C ILE A 111 -6.72 -19.35 -0.89
N LYS A 112 -5.46 -19.73 -0.92
CA LYS A 112 -4.44 -19.11 -1.77
C LYS A 112 -4.75 -19.25 -3.24
N ILE A 113 -5.17 -20.43 -3.69
CA ILE A 113 -5.58 -20.67 -5.09
C ILE A 113 -6.77 -19.81 -5.47
N ILE A 114 -7.80 -19.77 -4.62
CA ILE A 114 -8.99 -18.93 -4.84
C ILE A 114 -8.59 -17.45 -4.91
N THR A 115 -7.70 -17.00 -4.03
CA THR A 115 -7.23 -15.61 -4.03
C THR A 115 -6.50 -15.25 -5.33
N VAL A 116 -5.66 -16.15 -5.83
CA VAL A 116 -4.98 -15.95 -7.13
C VAL A 116 -6.00 -15.96 -8.28
N ALA A 117 -6.98 -16.87 -8.27
CA ALA A 117 -8.04 -16.90 -9.27
C ALA A 117 -8.88 -15.61 -9.25
N THR A 118 -9.21 -15.10 -8.05
CA THR A 118 -9.93 -13.82 -7.89
C THR A 118 -9.09 -12.64 -8.40
N SER A 119 -7.77 -12.68 -8.24
CA SER A 119 -6.89 -11.62 -8.77
C SER A 119 -6.90 -11.54 -10.30
N ILE A 120 -7.14 -12.65 -10.99
CA ILE A 120 -7.35 -12.66 -12.44
C ILE A 120 -8.65 -11.93 -12.78
N GLY A 121 -9.72 -12.19 -12.03
CA GLY A 121 -10.99 -11.44 -12.17
C GLY A 121 -10.82 -9.95 -11.98
N PHE A 122 -10.07 -9.52 -10.96
CA PHE A 122 -9.75 -8.10 -10.73
C PHE A 122 -8.89 -7.50 -11.85
N ALA A 123 -7.93 -8.26 -12.37
CA ALA A 123 -7.15 -7.79 -13.52
C ALA A 123 -8.04 -7.57 -14.75
N LEU A 124 -8.98 -8.49 -15.02
CA LEU A 124 -9.95 -8.34 -16.11
C LEU A 124 -10.89 -7.15 -15.88
N LEU A 125 -11.36 -6.93 -14.67
CA LEU A 125 -12.15 -5.73 -14.31
C LEU A 125 -11.34 -4.45 -14.56
N GLY A 126 -10.07 -4.41 -14.15
CA GLY A 126 -9.19 -3.28 -14.40
C GLY A 126 -8.92 -3.04 -15.89
N ILE A 127 -8.85 -4.08 -16.70
CA ILE A 127 -8.61 -3.98 -18.13
C ILE A 127 -9.86 -3.52 -18.90
N PHE A 128 -11.04 -4.08 -18.58
CA PHE A 128 -12.25 -3.88 -19.37
C PHE A 128 -13.22 -2.87 -18.78
N VAL A 129 -13.34 -2.79 -17.46
CA VAL A 129 -14.35 -1.96 -16.80
C VAL A 129 -13.77 -0.62 -16.34
N ALA A 130 -12.55 -0.60 -15.79
CA ALA A 130 -11.98 0.63 -15.26
C ALA A 130 -11.79 1.72 -16.33
N PRO A 131 -11.38 1.42 -17.59
CA PRO A 131 -11.27 2.42 -18.65
C PRO A 131 -12.59 3.13 -19.01
N GLU A 132 -13.72 2.46 -18.81
CA GLU A 132 -15.04 3.06 -19.08
C GLU A 132 -15.55 3.87 -17.89
N VAL A 133 -15.26 3.41 -16.67
CA VAL A 133 -15.75 4.04 -15.43
C VAL A 133 -14.97 5.30 -15.07
N ILE A 134 -13.64 5.30 -15.28
CA ILE A 134 -12.80 6.43 -14.86
C ILE A 134 -13.16 7.74 -15.54
N PRO A 135 -13.36 7.83 -16.87
CA PRO A 135 -13.75 9.08 -17.51
C PRO A 135 -15.11 9.61 -17.03
N LEU A 136 -16.02 8.71 -16.59
CA LEU A 136 -17.33 9.10 -16.07
C LEU A 136 -17.24 9.71 -14.65
N VAL A 137 -16.33 9.19 -13.82
CA VAL A 137 -16.21 9.62 -12.43
C VAL A 137 -15.15 10.71 -12.26
N LEU A 138 -14.09 10.65 -13.04
CA LEU A 138 -12.91 11.51 -12.97
C LEU A 138 -12.49 11.97 -14.37
N PRO A 139 -13.26 12.87 -15.03
CA PRO A 139 -13.02 13.28 -16.41
C PRO A 139 -11.67 14.02 -16.63
N GLU A 140 -11.06 14.51 -15.55
CA GLU A 140 -9.74 15.17 -15.60
C GLU A 140 -8.57 14.19 -15.75
N TYR A 141 -8.80 12.87 -15.56
CA TYR A 141 -7.78 11.83 -15.56
C TYR A 141 -7.91 10.86 -16.73
N THR A 142 -8.24 11.38 -17.92
CA THR A 142 -8.43 10.54 -19.12
C THR A 142 -7.17 9.78 -19.54
N ASP A 143 -5.98 10.34 -19.35
CA ASP A 143 -4.72 9.69 -19.69
C ASP A 143 -4.42 8.48 -18.78
N THR A 144 -5.04 8.41 -17.59
CA THR A 144 -4.94 7.25 -16.70
C THR A 144 -5.54 6.00 -17.35
N VAL A 145 -6.52 6.16 -18.24
CA VAL A 145 -7.20 5.06 -18.93
C VAL A 145 -6.21 4.18 -19.71
N GLU A 146 -5.16 4.77 -20.29
CA GLU A 146 -4.13 4.04 -21.02
C GLU A 146 -3.21 3.25 -20.09
N LEU A 147 -3.00 3.73 -18.88
CA LEU A 147 -2.10 3.10 -17.89
C LEU A 147 -2.75 1.95 -17.12
N ILE A 148 -4.06 2.04 -16.88
CA ILE A 148 -4.77 1.09 -16.02
C ILE A 148 -4.74 -0.35 -16.52
N PRO A 149 -4.92 -0.68 -17.80
CA PRO A 149 -4.83 -2.05 -18.26
C PRO A 149 -3.45 -2.67 -17.96
N LEU A 150 -2.38 -1.90 -18.13
CA LEU A 150 -1.02 -2.34 -17.87
C LEU A 150 -0.78 -2.56 -16.37
N LEU A 151 -1.22 -1.62 -15.53
CA LEU A 151 -1.13 -1.73 -14.08
C LEU A 151 -1.98 -2.88 -13.54
N SER A 152 -3.14 -3.12 -14.13
CA SER A 152 -4.04 -4.22 -13.73
C SER A 152 -3.42 -5.59 -13.94
N LEU A 153 -2.61 -5.79 -14.97
CA LEU A 153 -1.85 -7.03 -15.16
C LEU A 153 -0.89 -7.30 -13.99
N ALA A 154 -0.38 -6.26 -13.33
CA ALA A 154 0.53 -6.41 -12.19
C ALA A 154 -0.17 -6.96 -10.93
N ILE A 155 -1.52 -6.95 -10.88
CA ILE A 155 -2.30 -7.53 -9.76
C ILE A 155 -1.99 -9.01 -9.59
N ILE A 156 -1.90 -9.75 -10.70
CA ILE A 156 -1.72 -11.21 -10.69
C ILE A 156 -0.37 -11.59 -10.05
N PRO A 157 0.80 -11.17 -10.59
CA PRO A 157 2.09 -11.55 -10.02
C PRO A 157 2.26 -11.02 -8.58
N ARG A 158 1.72 -9.86 -8.26
CA ARG A 158 1.79 -9.31 -6.90
C ARG A 158 0.97 -10.14 -5.92
N THR A 159 -0.21 -10.61 -6.30
CA THR A 159 -1.02 -11.53 -5.50
C THR A 159 -0.33 -12.87 -5.30
N VAL A 160 0.21 -13.45 -6.37
CA VAL A 160 0.98 -14.72 -6.30
C VAL A 160 2.15 -14.58 -5.33
N THR A 161 2.95 -13.53 -5.46
CA THR A 161 4.06 -13.25 -4.55
C THR A 161 3.61 -13.13 -3.09
N THR A 162 2.51 -12.41 -2.83
CA THR A 162 1.95 -12.24 -1.49
C THR A 162 1.51 -13.59 -0.90
N MET A 163 0.85 -14.44 -1.69
CA MET A 163 0.43 -15.76 -1.22
C MET A 163 1.59 -16.73 -1.00
N LEU A 164 2.64 -16.65 -1.81
CA LEU A 164 3.86 -17.44 -1.61
C LEU A 164 4.61 -16.99 -0.34
N MET A 165 4.72 -15.68 -0.11
CA MET A 165 5.36 -15.14 1.11
C MET A 165 4.67 -15.63 2.38
N SER A 166 3.34 -15.74 2.41
CA SER A 166 2.62 -16.32 3.55
C SER A 166 3.10 -17.75 3.85
N GLY A 167 3.29 -18.56 2.80
CA GLY A 167 3.75 -19.94 2.97
C GLY A 167 5.22 -20.09 3.38
N PHE A 168 6.08 -19.14 3.00
CA PHE A 168 7.48 -19.14 3.42
C PHE A 168 7.64 -18.65 4.85
N LEU A 169 7.03 -17.52 5.20
CA LEU A 169 7.10 -16.94 6.55
C LEU A 169 6.37 -17.76 7.60
N GLY A 170 5.36 -18.54 7.21
CA GLY A 170 4.64 -19.42 8.14
C GLY A 170 5.36 -20.72 8.47
N LYS A 171 6.49 -21.04 7.82
CA LYS A 171 7.27 -22.27 8.08
C LYS A 171 8.52 -22.05 8.95
N GLU A 172 8.85 -20.78 9.25
CA GLU A 172 9.91 -20.42 10.19
C GLU A 172 9.36 -20.26 11.61
#